data_53aaa4cf0704e500016821c455a40930
#
_entry.id   53aaa4cf0704e500016821c455a40930
#
_cell.length_a   1.000
_cell.length_b   1.000
_cell.length_c   1.000
_cell.angle_alpha   90.00
_cell.angle_beta   90.00
_cell.angle_gamma   90.00
#
_symmetry.space_group_name_H-M   'P 1'
#
loop_
_entity.id
_entity.type
_entity.pdbx_description
1 polymer ?
#
loop_
_entity_poly.entity_id
_entity_poly.type
_entity_poly.pdbx_seq_one_letter_code
_entity_poly.pdbx_strand_id
1 'polypeptide(L)'
;MSESYPRRDQARGIWKINDITKNIKEDGTYPQTAGQLGLFAGGSTPSEIATIQSVIPATAGNTVDFGDLHATESNHGGFGNFTRAIFGGGEPLTNNLEYVHFATKGNAADFGDMTLARAAMGASSNNIRGLVAGGETPSFGDNIDFVTIASLGNSTDFGNLTVARSSLATGETSSPTRALFG
;
A
#
# COMPACT_ATOMS: atom_id res chain seq x y z
N MET A 1 22.06 32.06 6.85
CA MET A 1 20.78 32.14 7.58
C MET A 1 19.77 31.34 6.79
N SER A 2 19.38 30.20 7.30
CA SER A 2 18.34 29.39 6.65
C SER A 2 17.01 30.13 6.81
N GLU A 3 16.43 30.59 5.72
CA GLU A 3 15.08 31.11 5.76
C GLU A 3 14.14 29.97 6.19
N SER A 4 13.57 30.14 7.36
CA SER A 4 12.57 29.21 7.90
C SER A 4 11.29 29.42 7.08
N TYR A 5 10.95 28.44 6.28
CA TYR A 5 9.67 28.42 5.57
C TYR A 5 8.51 28.53 6.56
N PRO A 6 7.41 29.25 6.17
CA PRO A 6 6.26 29.31 7.05
C PRO A 6 5.74 27.90 7.32
N ARG A 7 5.66 27.56 8.57
CA ARG A 7 5.04 26.32 9.01
C ARG A 7 3.57 26.32 8.59
N ARG A 8 2.95 25.14 8.54
CA ARG A 8 1.56 24.94 8.10
C ARG A 8 0.57 25.87 8.84
N ASP A 9 0.90 26.28 10.05
CA ASP A 9 0.17 27.24 10.90
C ASP A 9 0.43 28.71 10.53
N GLN A 10 1.43 28.99 9.71
CA GLN A 10 1.83 30.33 9.27
C GLN A 10 1.56 30.60 7.78
N ALA A 11 0.93 29.68 7.07
CA ALA A 11 0.61 29.80 5.67
C ALA A 11 -0.47 30.87 5.42
N ARG A 12 -0.09 32.14 5.51
CA ARG A 12 -0.90 33.25 5.04
C ARG A 12 -0.39 33.72 3.68
N GLY A 13 -0.92 33.17 2.62
CA GLY A 13 -0.60 33.67 1.32
C GLY A 13 -0.69 32.67 0.17
N ILE A 14 -0.64 33.22 -1.05
CA ILE A 14 -0.63 32.47 -2.29
C ILE A 14 0.80 31.98 -2.52
N TRP A 15 0.99 30.65 -2.54
CA TRP A 15 2.26 30.04 -2.88
C TRP A 15 2.57 30.23 -4.35
N LYS A 16 3.70 30.84 -4.66
CA LYS A 16 4.15 30.91 -6.06
C LYS A 16 4.71 29.55 -6.45
N ILE A 17 4.33 29.06 -7.62
CA ILE A 17 4.77 27.73 -8.12
C ILE A 17 6.30 27.62 -8.18
N ASN A 18 6.99 28.74 -8.42
CA ASN A 18 8.46 28.79 -8.42
C ASN A 18 9.06 28.55 -7.05
N ASP A 19 8.42 29.03 -5.99
CA ASP A 19 8.90 28.82 -4.62
C ASP A 19 8.70 27.37 -4.21
N ILE A 20 7.58 26.77 -4.60
CA ILE A 20 7.29 25.33 -4.42
C ILE A 20 8.34 24.49 -5.15
N THR A 21 8.62 24.79 -6.40
CA THR A 21 9.58 24.06 -7.23
C THR A 21 11.01 24.18 -6.69
N LYS A 22 11.38 25.37 -6.20
CA LYS A 22 12.67 25.62 -5.57
C LYS A 22 12.83 24.78 -4.29
N ASN A 23 11.83 24.78 -3.43
CA ASN A 23 11.83 24.04 -2.17
C ASN A 23 11.91 22.53 -2.38
N ILE A 24 11.25 22.01 -3.42
CA ILE A 24 11.32 20.58 -3.76
C ILE A 24 12.72 20.20 -4.29
N LYS A 25 13.32 21.06 -5.13
CA LYS A 25 14.58 20.73 -5.81
C LYS A 25 15.83 21.03 -5.00
N GLU A 26 15.85 22.11 -4.22
CA GLU A 26 17.05 22.59 -3.55
C GLU A 26 17.15 22.15 -2.09
N ASP A 27 16.04 22.12 -1.38
CA ASP A 27 16.07 21.90 0.06
C ASP A 27 15.48 20.54 0.51
N GLY A 28 14.78 19.83 -0.36
CA GLY A 28 14.09 18.59 0.00
C GLY A 28 13.06 18.75 1.14
N THR A 29 12.74 19.98 1.47
CA THR A 29 12.00 20.37 2.68
C THR A 29 10.50 20.55 2.47
N TYR A 30 9.98 20.23 1.28
CA TYR A 30 8.53 20.13 1.15
C TYR A 30 8.03 19.08 2.15
N PRO A 31 7.06 19.40 3.00
CA PRO A 31 6.59 18.43 3.98
C PRO A 31 6.06 17.21 3.22
N GLN A 32 6.89 16.22 3.09
CA GLN A 32 6.51 14.88 2.69
C GLN A 32 5.70 14.31 3.86
N THR A 33 4.47 14.76 4.02
CA THR A 33 3.55 14.18 5.01
C THR A 33 3.03 12.83 4.54
N ALA A 34 3.44 12.42 3.36
CA ALA A 34 3.09 11.19 2.72
C ALA A 34 4.26 10.20 2.82
N GLY A 35 4.01 8.99 3.26
CA GLY A 35 4.99 7.91 3.29
C GLY A 35 5.88 7.88 4.53
N GLN A 36 5.47 8.47 5.64
CA GLN A 36 6.20 8.37 6.91
C GLN A 36 5.92 7.09 7.71
N LEU A 37 4.94 6.30 7.32
CA LEU A 37 4.58 5.07 8.01
C LEU A 37 4.80 3.87 7.09
N GLY A 38 5.52 2.87 7.60
CA GLY A 38 5.46 1.51 7.10
C GLY A 38 4.40 0.75 7.88
N LEU A 39 3.60 -0.06 7.21
CA LEU A 39 2.61 -0.93 7.84
C LEU A 39 2.97 -2.39 7.61
N PHE A 40 2.80 -3.19 8.64
CA PHE A 40 2.89 -4.64 8.62
C PHE A 40 1.56 -5.18 9.11
N ALA A 41 0.93 -6.01 8.33
CA ALA A 41 -0.40 -6.52 8.63
C ALA A 41 -0.43 -8.05 8.57
N GLY A 42 -1.22 -8.67 9.42
CA GLY A 42 -1.42 -10.11 9.43
C GLY A 42 -0.14 -10.91 9.67
N GLY A 43 -0.07 -12.09 9.07
CA GLY A 43 1.01 -13.05 9.25
C GLY A 43 0.64 -14.16 10.24
N SER A 44 1.61 -15.01 10.64
CA SER A 44 1.35 -16.10 11.56
C SER A 44 2.38 -16.21 12.68
N THR A 45 1.91 -16.55 13.92
CA THR A 45 2.74 -16.75 15.11
C THR A 45 1.98 -17.50 16.23
N PRO A 46 1.98 -18.77 16.36
CA PRO A 46 2.05 -19.86 15.37
C PRO A 46 0.78 -20.00 14.53
N SER A 47 -0.29 -19.26 14.85
CA SER A 47 -1.53 -19.15 14.08
C SER A 47 -1.59 -17.78 13.39
N GLU A 48 -2.46 -17.67 12.42
CA GLU A 48 -2.69 -16.42 11.71
C GLU A 48 -3.21 -15.33 12.65
N ILE A 49 -2.79 -14.09 12.39
CA ILE A 49 -3.15 -12.91 13.18
C ILE A 49 -3.78 -11.85 12.28
N ALA A 50 -4.56 -10.98 12.88
CA ALA A 50 -5.19 -9.84 12.17
C ALA A 50 -4.46 -8.51 12.44
N THR A 51 -3.52 -8.47 13.35
CA THR A 51 -2.92 -7.22 13.84
C THR A 51 -2.21 -6.46 12.73
N ILE A 52 -2.47 -5.16 12.65
CA ILE A 52 -1.74 -4.19 11.82
C ILE A 52 -0.82 -3.40 12.73
N GLN A 53 0.45 -3.37 12.40
CA GLN A 53 1.47 -2.62 13.13
C GLN A 53 2.09 -1.55 12.23
N SER A 54 2.46 -0.44 12.82
CA SER A 54 3.09 0.68 12.11
C SER A 54 4.48 0.98 12.64
N VAL A 55 5.34 1.45 11.75
CA VAL A 55 6.68 1.97 12.06
C VAL A 55 6.91 3.26 11.29
N ILE A 56 7.74 4.14 11.86
CA ILE A 56 8.24 5.32 11.15
C ILE A 56 9.65 5.00 10.64
N PRO A 57 9.85 4.78 9.33
CA PRO A 57 11.16 4.37 8.80
C PRO A 57 12.28 5.39 9.04
N ALA A 58 11.92 6.66 9.21
CA ALA A 58 12.89 7.74 9.47
C ALA A 58 13.44 7.73 10.89
N THR A 59 12.84 6.98 11.81
CA THR A 59 13.25 6.91 13.22
C THR A 59 13.47 5.47 13.64
N ALA A 60 14.55 5.19 14.36
CA ALA A 60 14.71 3.87 14.97
C ALA A 60 13.64 3.64 16.04
N GLY A 61 13.18 2.41 16.19
CA GLY A 61 12.19 2.05 17.21
C GLY A 61 11.43 0.77 16.85
N ASN A 62 10.65 0.30 17.81
CA ASN A 62 9.76 -0.83 17.61
C ASN A 62 8.50 -0.38 16.87
N THR A 63 7.80 -1.35 16.29
CA THR A 63 6.46 -1.13 15.78
C THR A 63 5.48 -0.77 16.91
N VAL A 64 4.46 -0.03 16.54
CA VAL A 64 3.34 0.26 17.44
C VAL A 64 2.05 -0.23 16.79
N ASP A 65 1.08 -0.55 17.63
CA ASP A 65 -0.24 -0.95 17.20
C ASP A 65 -0.88 0.13 16.32
N PHE A 66 -1.51 -0.31 15.23
CA PHE A 66 -2.23 0.57 14.31
C PHE A 66 -3.73 0.23 14.27
N GLY A 67 -4.09 -1.03 14.35
CA GLY A 67 -5.43 -1.58 14.25
C GLY A 67 -5.39 -3.04 13.79
N ASP A 68 -6.51 -3.56 13.29
CA ASP A 68 -6.63 -4.94 12.84
C ASP A 68 -7.22 -5.04 11.44
N LEU A 69 -6.86 -6.09 10.71
CA LEU A 69 -7.57 -6.59 9.54
C LEU A 69 -8.96 -7.10 9.95
N HIS A 70 -9.85 -7.26 9.01
CA HIS A 70 -11.18 -7.80 9.25
C HIS A 70 -11.17 -9.26 9.73
N ALA A 71 -10.20 -10.03 9.26
CA ALA A 71 -9.97 -11.42 9.63
C ALA A 71 -8.49 -11.70 9.87
N THR A 72 -8.18 -12.83 10.49
CA THR A 72 -6.80 -13.32 10.60
C THR A 72 -6.35 -13.86 9.25
N GLU A 73 -5.26 -13.34 8.73
CA GLU A 73 -4.76 -13.65 7.39
C GLU A 73 -3.24 -13.73 7.36
N SER A 74 -2.74 -14.58 6.47
CA SER A 74 -1.34 -14.68 6.12
C SER A 74 -1.16 -14.71 4.59
N ASN A 75 0.06 -14.55 4.08
CA ASN A 75 0.38 -14.62 2.64
C ASN A 75 -0.46 -13.70 1.74
N HIS A 76 -0.97 -12.60 2.28
CA HIS A 76 -1.70 -11.58 1.53
C HIS A 76 -0.75 -10.58 0.86
N GLY A 77 -1.24 -9.88 -0.17
CA GLY A 77 -0.55 -8.77 -0.82
C GLY A 77 -0.85 -7.43 -0.14
N GLY A 78 0.14 -6.52 -0.16
CA GLY A 78 -0.06 -5.16 0.34
C GLY A 78 0.47 -4.12 -0.64
N PHE A 79 -0.29 -3.06 -0.86
CA PHE A 79 0.06 -1.93 -1.70
C PHE A 79 -0.66 -0.65 -1.22
N GLY A 80 -0.31 0.50 -1.77
CA GLY A 80 -0.99 1.72 -1.34
C GLY A 80 -0.50 2.98 -2.04
N ASN A 81 -0.97 4.08 -1.54
CA ASN A 81 -0.51 5.42 -1.91
C ASN A 81 -0.26 6.25 -0.65
N PHE A 82 -0.12 7.55 -0.80
CA PHE A 82 0.15 8.46 0.33
C PHE A 82 -1.00 8.57 1.36
N THR A 83 -2.19 8.09 1.08
CA THR A 83 -3.36 8.25 1.95
C THR A 83 -3.90 6.93 2.48
N ARG A 84 -3.75 5.84 1.73
CA ARG A 84 -4.32 4.53 2.01
C ARG A 84 -3.31 3.43 1.82
N ALA A 85 -3.31 2.44 2.70
CA ALA A 85 -2.79 1.11 2.44
C ALA A 85 -3.95 0.16 2.18
N ILE A 86 -3.75 -0.75 1.24
CA ILE A 86 -4.71 -1.80 0.86
C ILE A 86 -4.01 -3.14 1.03
N PHE A 87 -4.70 -4.07 1.67
CA PHE A 87 -4.28 -5.45 1.86
C PHE A 87 -5.30 -6.35 1.19
N GLY A 88 -4.90 -7.50 0.71
CA GLY A 88 -5.89 -8.38 0.12
C GLY A 88 -5.42 -9.76 -0.25
N GLY A 89 -6.39 -10.65 -0.41
CA GLY A 89 -6.16 -12.06 -0.58
C GLY A 89 -5.53 -12.68 0.66
N GLY A 90 -4.91 -13.83 0.52
CA GLY A 90 -4.22 -14.49 1.63
C GLY A 90 -4.83 -15.84 1.98
N GLU A 91 -4.34 -16.37 3.09
CA GLU A 91 -4.84 -17.61 3.66
C GLU A 91 -5.54 -17.33 5.01
N PRO A 92 -6.75 -17.90 5.23
CA PRO A 92 -7.53 -18.74 4.31
C PRO A 92 -7.81 -18.05 2.97
N LEU A 93 -7.85 -18.82 1.87
CA LEU A 93 -8.04 -18.24 0.52
C LEU A 93 -9.24 -17.31 0.48
N THR A 94 -8.99 -16.06 0.18
CA THR A 94 -10.01 -15.00 0.07
C THR A 94 -9.73 -14.11 -1.14
N ASN A 95 -10.78 -13.48 -1.66
CA ASN A 95 -10.68 -12.42 -2.67
C ASN A 95 -10.86 -11.02 -2.06
N ASN A 96 -11.07 -10.92 -0.76
CA ASN A 96 -11.31 -9.67 -0.08
C ASN A 96 -10.14 -8.69 -0.22
N LEU A 97 -10.46 -7.41 -0.45
CA LEU A 97 -9.54 -6.30 -0.37
C LEU A 97 -9.97 -5.40 0.79
N GLU A 98 -9.06 -5.08 1.65
CA GLU A 98 -9.29 -4.22 2.81
C GLU A 98 -8.37 -3.01 2.78
N TYR A 99 -8.77 -1.90 3.37
CA TYR A 99 -7.95 -0.72 3.40
C TYR A 99 -7.94 -0.02 4.76
N VAL A 100 -6.86 0.70 5.00
CA VAL A 100 -6.73 1.62 6.13
C VAL A 100 -6.31 2.99 5.63
N HIS A 101 -6.68 4.03 6.40
CA HIS A 101 -6.18 5.38 6.18
C HIS A 101 -4.98 5.67 7.10
N PHE A 102 -3.87 6.12 6.55
CA PHE A 102 -2.68 6.47 7.33
C PHE A 102 -2.94 7.57 8.38
N ALA A 103 -3.85 8.49 8.07
CA ALA A 103 -4.11 9.65 8.92
C ALA A 103 -4.97 9.36 10.15
N THR A 104 -5.82 8.34 10.11
CA THR A 104 -6.84 8.11 11.14
C THR A 104 -6.53 6.99 12.10
N LYS A 105 -5.61 6.09 11.76
CA LYS A 105 -5.41 4.81 12.46
C LYS A 105 -6.74 4.05 12.66
N GLY A 106 -6.65 2.79 13.03
CA GLY A 106 -7.80 1.96 13.33
C GLY A 106 -7.87 0.75 12.41
N ASN A 107 -8.92 -0.02 12.59
CA ASN A 107 -9.13 -1.27 11.86
C ASN A 107 -9.36 -1.05 10.38
N ALA A 108 -9.02 -2.05 9.59
CA ALA A 108 -9.28 -2.06 8.17
C ALA A 108 -10.79 -2.05 7.89
N ALA A 109 -11.15 -1.44 6.79
CA ALA A 109 -12.50 -1.42 6.25
C ALA A 109 -12.52 -2.10 4.88
N ASP A 110 -13.68 -2.62 4.51
CA ASP A 110 -13.88 -3.25 3.21
C ASP A 110 -13.61 -2.26 2.07
N PHE A 111 -12.77 -2.69 1.12
CA PHE A 111 -12.48 -1.94 -0.10
C PHE A 111 -13.26 -2.49 -1.30
N GLY A 112 -13.48 -3.79 -1.36
CA GLY A 112 -14.07 -4.55 -2.43
C GLY A 112 -13.35 -5.89 -2.62
N ASP A 113 -13.50 -6.53 -3.78
CA ASP A 113 -13.00 -7.87 -4.05
C ASP A 113 -12.04 -7.93 -5.23
N MET A 114 -11.09 -8.86 -5.18
CA MET A 114 -10.33 -9.30 -6.35
C MET A 114 -11.21 -10.17 -7.26
N THR A 115 -10.79 -10.33 -8.51
CA THR A 115 -11.48 -11.20 -9.47
C THR A 115 -11.45 -12.68 -9.06
N LEU A 116 -10.41 -13.09 -8.32
CA LEU A 116 -10.20 -14.45 -7.83
C LEU A 116 -9.66 -14.45 -6.39
N ALA A 117 -10.13 -15.41 -5.58
CA ALA A 117 -9.53 -15.70 -4.29
C ALA A 117 -8.16 -16.34 -4.47
N ARG A 118 -7.12 -15.77 -3.85
CA ARG A 118 -5.73 -16.24 -4.00
C ARG A 118 -4.83 -15.74 -2.89
N ALA A 119 -3.73 -16.48 -2.68
CA ALA A 119 -2.68 -16.17 -1.72
C ALA A 119 -1.32 -16.06 -2.42
N ALA A 120 -0.29 -15.63 -1.71
CA ALA A 120 1.10 -15.57 -2.16
C ALA A 120 1.28 -14.83 -3.51
N MET A 121 0.51 -13.79 -3.72
CA MET A 121 0.57 -12.94 -4.92
C MET A 121 1.57 -11.81 -4.77
N GLY A 122 2.05 -11.27 -5.89
CA GLY A 122 2.79 -10.02 -5.92
C GLY A 122 1.86 -8.82 -5.92
N ALA A 123 2.24 -7.77 -5.20
CA ALA A 123 1.49 -6.53 -5.17
C ALA A 123 2.40 -5.32 -5.48
N SER A 124 1.88 -4.34 -6.17
CA SER A 124 2.60 -3.13 -6.53
C SER A 124 1.63 -1.98 -6.79
N SER A 125 2.06 -0.76 -6.64
CA SER A 125 1.19 0.40 -6.87
C SER A 125 1.94 1.64 -7.36
N ASN A 126 1.18 2.55 -7.89
CA ASN A 126 1.54 3.97 -7.98
C ASN A 126 0.53 4.79 -7.17
N ASN A 127 0.56 6.12 -7.26
CA ASN A 127 -0.36 6.97 -6.50
C ASN A 127 -1.85 6.81 -6.88
N ILE A 128 -2.16 6.17 -8.00
CA ILE A 128 -3.51 6.08 -8.56
C ILE A 128 -4.03 4.64 -8.55
N ARG A 129 -3.21 3.69 -8.98
CA ARG A 129 -3.60 2.29 -9.16
C ARG A 129 -2.75 1.35 -8.33
N GLY A 130 -3.40 0.36 -7.74
CA GLY A 130 -2.78 -0.83 -7.20
C GLY A 130 -2.95 -2.00 -8.15
N LEU A 131 -1.94 -2.83 -8.25
CA LEU A 131 -1.89 -4.05 -9.03
C LEU A 131 -1.61 -5.24 -8.13
N VAL A 132 -2.30 -6.33 -8.35
CA VAL A 132 -1.99 -7.63 -7.75
C VAL A 132 -1.84 -8.67 -8.86
N ALA A 133 -0.79 -9.47 -8.81
CA ALA A 133 -0.43 -10.38 -9.90
C ALA A 133 -0.05 -11.76 -9.42
N GLY A 134 -0.40 -12.77 -10.21
CA GLY A 134 -0.09 -14.16 -9.94
C GLY A 134 -0.77 -14.69 -8.68
N GLY A 135 -0.08 -15.51 -7.92
CA GLY A 135 -0.57 -16.11 -6.69
C GLY A 135 -0.99 -17.56 -6.85
N GLU A 136 -1.60 -18.11 -5.81
CA GLU A 136 -2.01 -19.50 -5.72
C GLU A 136 -3.51 -19.60 -5.39
N THR A 137 -4.23 -20.44 -6.15
CA THR A 137 -5.69 -20.65 -6.05
C THR A 137 -6.12 -21.98 -6.69
N PRO A 138 -6.18 -23.04 -6.14
CA PRO A 138 -5.20 -23.93 -5.57
C PRO A 138 -4.02 -24.26 -6.51
N SER A 139 -3.96 -23.70 -7.70
CA SER A 139 -2.84 -23.78 -8.66
C SER A 139 -2.26 -22.40 -8.92
N PHE A 140 -1.07 -22.36 -9.46
CA PHE A 140 -0.42 -21.08 -9.79
C PHE A 140 -1.24 -20.30 -10.81
N GLY A 141 -1.46 -19.02 -10.52
CA GLY A 141 -2.18 -18.09 -11.38
C GLY A 141 -1.26 -17.18 -12.17
N ASP A 142 -1.75 -16.65 -13.27
CA ASP A 142 -1.09 -15.63 -14.08
C ASP A 142 -1.87 -14.31 -14.14
N ASN A 143 -3.07 -14.27 -13.56
CA ASN A 143 -3.94 -13.10 -13.57
C ASN A 143 -3.27 -11.88 -12.96
N ILE A 144 -3.46 -10.73 -13.57
CA ILE A 144 -3.14 -9.42 -13.00
C ILE A 144 -4.45 -8.64 -12.85
N ASP A 145 -4.75 -8.24 -11.64
CA ASP A 145 -5.89 -7.38 -11.33
C ASP A 145 -5.42 -5.98 -10.98
N PHE A 146 -6.28 -4.98 -11.19
CA PHE A 146 -6.03 -3.63 -10.72
C PHE A 146 -7.22 -3.03 -10.00
N VAL A 147 -6.93 -2.10 -9.11
CA VAL A 147 -7.90 -1.21 -8.46
C VAL A 147 -7.48 0.25 -8.59
N THR A 148 -8.45 1.15 -8.54
CA THR A 148 -8.18 2.59 -8.37
C THR A 148 -8.19 2.92 -6.88
N ILE A 149 -7.04 3.26 -6.30
CA ILE A 149 -6.86 3.39 -4.84
C ILE A 149 -7.79 4.44 -4.21
N ALA A 150 -8.14 5.49 -4.95
CA ALA A 150 -8.98 6.58 -4.45
C ALA A 150 -10.47 6.23 -4.33
N SER A 151 -10.94 5.23 -5.07
CA SER A 151 -12.35 4.81 -5.09
C SER A 151 -12.50 3.38 -4.60
N LEU A 152 -13.49 3.15 -3.74
CA LEU A 152 -13.84 1.79 -3.32
C LEU A 152 -14.46 1.02 -4.48
N GLY A 153 -14.33 -0.29 -4.45
CA GLY A 153 -14.95 -1.21 -5.41
C GLY A 153 -14.04 -2.37 -5.80
N ASN A 154 -14.61 -3.31 -6.50
CA ASN A 154 -13.94 -4.52 -6.92
C ASN A 154 -12.82 -4.24 -7.93
N SER A 155 -11.82 -5.12 -7.95
CA SER A 155 -10.78 -5.09 -8.95
C SER A 155 -11.31 -5.39 -10.34
N THR A 156 -10.54 -4.98 -11.31
CA THR A 156 -10.78 -5.26 -12.72
C THR A 156 -9.58 -6.00 -13.28
N ASP A 157 -9.83 -6.97 -14.15
CA ASP A 157 -8.77 -7.66 -14.87
C ASP A 157 -7.91 -6.67 -15.66
N PHE A 158 -6.60 -6.77 -15.49
CA PHE A 158 -5.60 -5.98 -16.19
C PHE A 158 -4.94 -6.76 -17.33
N GLY A 159 -4.88 -8.09 -17.20
CA GLY A 159 -4.18 -8.99 -18.11
C GLY A 159 -3.44 -10.10 -17.36
N ASN A 160 -2.44 -10.70 -17.99
CA ASN A 160 -1.78 -11.88 -17.45
C ASN A 160 -0.26 -11.76 -17.42
N LEU A 161 0.36 -12.44 -16.46
CA LEU A 161 1.79 -12.73 -16.47
C LEU A 161 2.12 -13.67 -17.62
N THR A 162 3.32 -13.62 -18.12
CA THR A 162 3.79 -14.54 -19.18
C THR A 162 3.94 -15.98 -18.70
N VAL A 163 4.04 -16.21 -17.40
CA VAL A 163 4.12 -17.53 -16.76
C VAL A 163 3.39 -17.47 -15.43
N ALA A 164 2.47 -18.41 -15.22
CA ALA A 164 1.77 -18.59 -13.95
C ALA A 164 2.75 -18.90 -12.82
N ARG A 165 2.67 -18.16 -11.70
CA ARG A 165 3.55 -18.31 -10.56
C ARG A 165 2.95 -17.76 -9.27
N SER A 166 3.44 -18.27 -8.14
CA SER A 166 3.12 -17.78 -6.80
C SER A 166 4.39 -17.35 -6.06
N SER A 167 4.23 -16.90 -4.82
CA SER A 167 5.31 -16.43 -3.94
C SER A 167 6.14 -15.32 -4.60
N LEU A 168 5.46 -14.46 -5.34
CA LEU A 168 6.07 -13.30 -5.96
C LEU A 168 6.59 -12.34 -4.89
N ALA A 169 7.78 -11.83 -5.10
CA ALA A 169 8.31 -10.81 -4.22
C ALA A 169 7.37 -9.60 -4.19
N THR A 170 6.82 -9.33 -3.02
CA THR A 170 6.04 -8.14 -2.75
C THR A 170 7.01 -7.03 -2.38
N GLY A 171 7.35 -6.19 -3.31
CA GLY A 171 8.22 -5.06 -3.07
C GLY A 171 7.79 -3.89 -3.95
N GLU A 172 8.09 -2.68 -3.52
CA GLU A 172 7.83 -1.49 -4.32
C GLU A 172 8.79 -1.40 -5.53
N THR A 173 8.75 -2.43 -6.38
CA THR A 173 9.45 -2.45 -7.67
C THR A 173 8.63 -1.75 -8.73
N SER A 174 8.08 -0.59 -8.36
CA SER A 174 7.22 0.20 -9.24
C SER A 174 7.74 1.62 -9.44
N SER A 175 7.39 2.17 -10.56
CA SER A 175 7.49 3.59 -10.87
C SER A 175 6.08 4.13 -11.16
N PRO A 176 5.90 5.44 -11.34
CA PRO A 176 4.58 5.97 -11.71
C PRO A 176 3.95 5.33 -12.94
N THR A 177 4.74 4.67 -13.78
CA THR A 177 4.29 4.12 -15.08
C THR A 177 4.53 2.63 -15.26
N ARG A 178 5.31 1.97 -14.39
CA ARG A 178 5.68 0.55 -14.54
C ARG A 178 5.70 -0.17 -13.20
N ALA A 179 5.22 -1.40 -13.19
CA ALA A 179 5.37 -2.35 -12.09
C ALA A 179 6.17 -3.56 -12.57
N LEU A 180 7.03 -4.10 -11.71
CA LEU A 180 7.81 -5.30 -11.96
C LEU A 180 7.40 -6.37 -10.95
N PHE A 181 7.20 -7.58 -11.44
CA PHE A 181 6.89 -8.76 -10.63
C PHE A 181 7.95 -9.83 -10.88
N GLY A 182 8.61 -10.30 -9.82
CA GLY A 182 9.73 -11.24 -9.90
C GLY A 182 9.63 -12.41 -8.94
#